data_29a619c6af9593346732a57c2f551c22
#
_entry.id   29a619c6af9593346732a57c2f551c22
#
_cell.length_a   1.000
_cell.length_b   1.000
_cell.length_c   1.000
_cell.angle_alpha   90.00
_cell.angle_beta   90.00
_cell.angle_gamma   90.00
#
_symmetry.space_group_name_H-M   'P 1'
#
loop_
_entity.id
_entity.type
_entity.pdbx_description
1 polymer ?
#
loop_
_entity_poly.entity_id
_entity_poly.type
_entity_poly.pdbx_seq_one_letter_code
_entity_poly.pdbx_strand_id
1 'polypeptide(L)'
;FSDFNEDNGRSIYWKRRGFFEQTHDEESKKDIENQIGYNFIISKYASYKPSSYRDVSRIWFDECVIEHDSEETYLSKEPDKLQNICDTIIRNRDDVKVFLTCNALEAYNPYAIKWDLQIPRDGAYIRVSPNRIALVYFRVPQEFIEARKNTLFGKAVSELDYANFSFGNQFVSGNDL
;
A
#
# COMPACT_ATOMS: atom_id res chain seq x y z
N PHE A 1 5.65 8.57 -12.81
CA PHE A 1 5.91 7.46 -13.78
C PHE A 1 7.09 7.71 -14.73
N SER A 2 7.64 8.95 -14.86
CA SER A 2 8.71 9.25 -15.83
C SER A 2 9.89 8.27 -15.68
N ASP A 3 10.50 8.25 -14.51
CA ASP A 3 11.71 7.43 -14.25
C ASP A 3 11.42 5.93 -14.45
N PHE A 4 10.28 5.45 -13.94
CA PHE A 4 9.85 4.07 -14.13
C PHE A 4 9.67 3.72 -15.62
N ASN A 5 9.08 4.62 -16.40
CA ASN A 5 8.86 4.42 -17.82
C ASN A 5 10.19 4.36 -18.60
N GLU A 6 11.12 5.26 -18.28
CA GLU A 6 12.47 5.27 -18.87
C GLU A 6 13.23 3.98 -18.56
N ASP A 7 13.27 3.56 -17.29
CA ASP A 7 14.00 2.38 -16.83
C ASP A 7 13.46 1.07 -17.41
N ASN A 8 12.15 1.02 -17.71
CA ASN A 8 11.48 -0.21 -18.14
C ASN A 8 11.01 -0.19 -19.59
N GLY A 9 11.28 0.88 -20.35
CA GLY A 9 10.84 1.02 -21.75
C GLY A 9 9.32 0.97 -21.91
N ARG A 10 8.58 1.49 -20.91
CA ARG A 10 7.12 1.51 -20.91
C ARG A 10 6.58 2.92 -21.06
N SER A 11 5.29 3.04 -21.37
CA SER A 11 4.58 4.31 -21.46
C SER A 11 3.32 4.27 -20.64
N ILE A 12 3.49 4.29 -19.31
CA ILE A 12 2.39 4.27 -18.32
C ILE A 12 2.06 5.70 -17.91
N TYR A 13 0.77 6.00 -17.85
CA TYR A 13 0.27 7.30 -17.41
C TYR A 13 -1.07 7.17 -16.71
N TRP A 14 -1.39 8.19 -15.92
CA TRP A 14 -2.67 8.29 -15.23
C TRP A 14 -3.64 9.17 -16.03
N LYS A 15 -4.88 8.68 -16.18
CA LYS A 15 -5.95 9.39 -16.87
C LYS A 15 -7.29 9.08 -16.22
N ARG A 16 -8.03 10.11 -15.85
CA ARG A 16 -9.34 9.98 -15.19
C ARG A 16 -9.23 9.18 -13.86
N ARG A 17 -9.73 7.93 -13.84
CA ARG A 17 -9.75 7.03 -12.68
C ARG A 17 -8.93 5.76 -12.90
N GLY A 18 -7.99 5.79 -13.80
CA GLY A 18 -7.24 4.60 -14.16
C GLY A 18 -5.80 4.87 -14.55
N PHE A 19 -5.06 3.79 -14.62
CA PHE A 19 -3.72 3.73 -15.16
C PHE A 19 -3.80 3.11 -16.54
N PHE A 20 -3.13 3.73 -17.49
CA PHE A 20 -3.13 3.33 -18.89
C PHE A 20 -1.71 3.13 -19.36
N GLU A 21 -1.54 2.19 -20.27
CA GLU A 21 -0.29 1.98 -21.00
C GLU A 21 -0.53 2.21 -22.46
N GLN A 22 0.32 3.01 -23.08
CA GLN A 22 0.34 3.20 -24.50
C GLN A 22 1.35 2.25 -25.14
N THR A 23 0.90 1.44 -26.09
CA THR A 23 1.75 0.53 -26.87
C THR A 23 1.61 0.85 -28.35
N HIS A 24 2.70 0.72 -29.11
CA HIS A 24 2.66 0.86 -30.56
C HIS A 24 2.44 -0.51 -31.19
N ASP A 25 1.40 -0.64 -31.99
CA ASP A 25 1.13 -1.85 -32.78
C ASP A 25 1.83 -1.71 -34.15
N GLU A 26 2.83 -2.51 -34.38
CA GLU A 26 3.64 -2.48 -35.61
C GLU A 26 2.84 -2.88 -36.86
N GLU A 27 1.82 -3.76 -36.72
CA GLU A 27 1.02 -4.22 -37.85
C GLU A 27 0.04 -3.14 -38.31
N SER A 28 -0.68 -2.53 -37.38
CA SER A 28 -1.66 -1.48 -37.69
C SER A 28 -1.06 -0.08 -37.78
N LYS A 29 0.20 0.10 -37.34
CA LYS A 29 0.89 1.40 -37.19
C LYS A 29 0.09 2.41 -36.35
N LYS A 30 -0.60 1.93 -35.34
CA LYS A 30 -1.41 2.74 -34.44
C LYS A 30 -0.98 2.57 -33.00
N ASP A 31 -1.12 3.65 -32.25
CA ASP A 31 -0.97 3.59 -30.81
C ASP A 31 -2.25 3.02 -30.18
N ILE A 32 -2.07 2.02 -29.34
CA ILE A 32 -3.15 1.37 -28.59
C ILE A 32 -3.04 1.81 -27.14
N GLU A 33 -4.15 2.32 -26.59
CA GLU A 33 -4.27 2.67 -25.17
C GLU A 33 -4.95 1.51 -24.42
N ASN A 34 -4.20 0.86 -23.53
CA ASN A 34 -4.69 -0.24 -22.71
C ASN A 34 -4.86 0.22 -21.26
N GLN A 35 -6.05 0.03 -20.69
CA GLN A 35 -6.22 0.25 -19.26
C GLN A 35 -5.59 -0.91 -18.47
N ILE A 36 -4.61 -0.60 -17.62
CA ILE A 36 -3.85 -1.57 -16.82
C ILE A 36 -4.20 -1.53 -15.34
N GLY A 37 -4.98 -0.55 -14.91
CA GLY A 37 -5.39 -0.44 -13.52
C GLY A 37 -6.48 0.59 -13.28
N TYR A 38 -7.06 0.53 -12.09
CA TYR A 38 -8.09 1.43 -11.60
C TYR A 38 -7.61 2.15 -10.35
N ASN A 39 -8.03 3.39 -10.15
CA ASN A 39 -7.82 4.13 -8.92
C ASN A 39 -9.15 4.28 -8.16
N PHE A 40 -9.15 3.87 -6.90
CA PHE A 40 -10.31 3.93 -6.01
C PHE A 40 -10.04 4.89 -4.86
N ILE A 41 -10.99 5.75 -4.57
CA ILE A 41 -10.95 6.69 -3.43
C ILE A 41 -11.89 6.15 -2.37
N ILE A 42 -11.38 5.82 -1.19
CA ILE A 42 -12.16 5.17 -0.10
C ILE A 42 -13.39 5.99 0.28
N SER A 43 -13.26 7.32 0.36
CA SER A 43 -14.40 8.19 0.69
C SER A 43 -15.55 8.13 -0.33
N LYS A 44 -15.28 7.65 -1.55
CA LYS A 44 -16.27 7.52 -2.64
C LYS A 44 -16.73 6.07 -2.87
N TYR A 45 -16.51 5.18 -1.90
CA TYR A 45 -16.77 3.74 -2.03
C TYR A 45 -18.13 3.37 -2.62
N ALA A 46 -19.18 4.10 -2.27
CA ALA A 46 -20.53 3.83 -2.74
C ALA A 46 -20.73 4.07 -4.26
N SER A 47 -19.91 4.94 -4.85
CA SER A 47 -20.01 5.28 -6.28
C SER A 47 -19.49 4.19 -7.21
N TYR A 48 -18.80 3.18 -6.70
CA TYR A 48 -18.22 2.09 -7.48
C TYR A 48 -19.14 0.89 -7.65
N LYS A 49 -20.17 0.76 -6.80
CA LYS A 49 -21.10 -0.40 -6.78
C LYS A 49 -21.74 -0.75 -8.14
N PRO A 50 -22.11 0.22 -9.00
CA PRO A 50 -22.76 -0.11 -10.28
C PRO A 50 -21.80 -0.69 -11.32
N SER A 51 -20.48 -0.60 -11.09
CA SER A 51 -19.47 -0.97 -12.08
C SER A 51 -19.03 -2.44 -11.95
N SER A 52 -18.44 -2.97 -13.01
CA SER A 52 -17.85 -4.31 -13.04
C SER A 52 -16.36 -4.20 -13.26
N TYR A 53 -15.58 -4.96 -12.48
CA TYR A 53 -14.10 -4.95 -12.44
C TYR A 53 -13.57 -6.37 -12.62
N ARG A 54 -14.03 -7.08 -13.66
CA ARG A 54 -13.74 -8.51 -13.86
C ARG A 54 -12.28 -8.81 -14.18
N ASP A 55 -11.57 -7.84 -14.71
CA ASP A 55 -10.15 -7.88 -15.07
C ASP A 55 -9.20 -7.62 -13.90
N VAL A 56 -9.72 -7.15 -12.75
CA VAL A 56 -8.90 -6.91 -11.56
C VAL A 56 -8.54 -8.22 -10.88
N SER A 57 -7.25 -8.51 -10.73
CA SER A 57 -6.71 -9.66 -10.00
C SER A 57 -6.00 -9.27 -8.69
N ARG A 58 -5.66 -7.99 -8.53
CA ARG A 58 -4.99 -7.48 -7.33
C ARG A 58 -5.59 -6.13 -6.94
N ILE A 59 -5.80 -5.96 -5.64
CA ILE A 59 -6.17 -4.71 -5.02
C ILE A 59 -5.01 -4.32 -4.12
N TRP A 60 -4.53 -3.08 -4.26
CA TRP A 60 -3.44 -2.55 -3.45
C TRP A 60 -3.90 -1.30 -2.72
N PHE A 61 -3.74 -1.30 -1.41
CA PHE A 61 -3.98 -0.14 -0.58
C PHE A 61 -2.71 0.17 0.19
N ASP A 62 -2.07 1.27 -0.19
CA ASP A 62 -0.81 1.71 0.38
C ASP A 62 -1.02 2.70 1.52
N GLU A 63 -0.05 2.77 2.42
CA GLU A 63 -0.06 3.66 3.59
C GLU A 63 -1.33 3.52 4.44
N CYS A 64 -1.76 2.27 4.70
CA CYS A 64 -2.98 2.01 5.45
C CYS A 64 -2.89 2.37 6.94
N VAL A 65 -1.72 2.67 7.47
CA VAL A 65 -1.51 3.15 8.84
C VAL A 65 -1.00 4.59 8.80
N ILE A 66 -1.76 5.48 9.41
CA ILE A 66 -1.45 6.91 9.50
C ILE A 66 -0.47 7.15 10.65
N GLU A 67 0.48 8.06 10.46
CA GLU A 67 1.42 8.48 11.49
C GLU A 67 0.70 9.21 12.63
N HIS A 68 1.08 8.90 13.87
CA HIS A 68 0.45 9.47 15.07
C HIS A 68 0.51 11.01 15.10
N ASP A 69 1.61 11.59 14.63
CA ASP A 69 1.83 13.04 14.63
C ASP A 69 1.39 13.72 13.31
N SER A 70 0.74 12.97 12.42
CA SER A 70 0.20 13.50 11.17
C SER A 70 -1.08 14.30 11.41
N GLU A 71 -1.29 15.35 10.61
CA GLU A 71 -2.60 16.03 10.53
C GLU A 71 -3.68 15.16 9.85
N GLU A 72 -3.28 14.05 9.25
CA GLU A 72 -4.19 13.12 8.60
C GLU A 72 -4.99 12.33 9.63
N THR A 73 -6.21 12.00 9.27
CA THR A 73 -7.12 11.21 10.12
C THR A 73 -7.80 10.11 9.32
N TYR A 74 -8.03 8.99 9.97
CA TYR A 74 -8.83 7.92 9.37
C TYR A 74 -10.24 8.40 9.07
N LEU A 75 -10.78 7.97 7.94
CA LEU A 75 -12.20 8.16 7.66
C LEU A 75 -13.04 7.36 8.67
N SER A 76 -14.18 7.92 9.07
CA SER A 76 -15.13 7.16 9.90
C SER A 76 -15.42 5.80 9.27
N LYS A 77 -15.19 4.71 10.01
CA LYS A 77 -15.35 3.31 9.57
C LYS A 77 -14.58 3.00 8.28
N GLU A 78 -13.35 3.46 8.19
CA GLU A 78 -12.51 3.29 7.00
C GLU A 78 -12.30 1.83 6.59
N PRO A 79 -11.99 0.88 7.50
CA PRO A 79 -11.87 -0.53 7.14
C PRO A 79 -13.17 -1.11 6.54
N ASP A 80 -14.35 -0.67 7.01
CA ASP A 80 -15.62 -1.12 6.44
C ASP A 80 -15.82 -0.58 5.01
N LYS A 81 -15.39 0.65 4.74
CA LYS A 81 -15.43 1.25 3.40
C LYS A 81 -14.49 0.52 2.44
N LEU A 82 -13.27 0.21 2.89
CA LEU A 82 -12.33 -0.59 2.11
C LEU A 82 -12.90 -1.97 1.81
N GLN A 83 -13.47 -2.66 2.82
CA GLN A 83 -14.14 -3.95 2.62
C GLN A 83 -15.26 -3.85 1.57
N ASN A 84 -16.06 -2.78 1.57
CA ASN A 84 -17.10 -2.56 0.57
C ASN A 84 -16.53 -2.39 -0.85
N ILE A 85 -15.39 -1.72 -1.01
CA ILE A 85 -14.71 -1.63 -2.31
C ILE A 85 -14.23 -3.02 -2.73
N CYS A 86 -13.55 -3.74 -1.84
CA CYS A 86 -13.08 -5.10 -2.10
C CYS A 86 -14.22 -6.02 -2.50
N ASP A 87 -15.33 -6.01 -1.76
CA ASP A 87 -16.52 -6.81 -2.08
C ASP A 87 -17.11 -6.47 -3.45
N THR A 88 -17.16 -5.17 -3.78
CA THR A 88 -17.62 -4.69 -5.09
C THR A 88 -16.75 -5.20 -6.24
N ILE A 89 -15.44 -5.29 -6.03
CA ILE A 89 -14.46 -5.74 -7.04
C ILE A 89 -14.42 -7.27 -7.11
N ILE A 90 -14.33 -7.92 -5.95
CA ILE A 90 -14.15 -9.37 -5.82
C ILE A 90 -15.43 -10.10 -6.18
N ARG A 91 -16.56 -9.67 -5.60
CA ARG A 91 -17.85 -10.38 -5.70
C ARG A 91 -17.70 -11.87 -5.35
N ASN A 92 -17.98 -12.75 -6.31
CA ASN A 92 -17.92 -14.22 -6.14
C ASN A 92 -16.62 -14.82 -6.72
N ARG A 93 -15.51 -14.07 -6.71
CA ARG A 93 -14.24 -14.54 -7.27
C ARG A 93 -13.25 -14.89 -6.16
N ASP A 94 -12.48 -15.94 -6.35
CA ASP A 94 -11.44 -16.42 -5.43
C ASP A 94 -10.01 -16.09 -5.91
N ASP A 95 -9.89 -15.52 -7.12
CA ASP A 95 -8.61 -15.21 -7.77
C ASP A 95 -8.05 -13.82 -7.44
N VAL A 96 -8.83 -12.98 -6.75
CA VAL A 96 -8.42 -11.62 -6.40
C VAL A 96 -7.69 -11.60 -5.06
N LYS A 97 -6.51 -10.99 -5.05
CA LYS A 97 -5.71 -10.79 -3.83
C LYS A 97 -5.76 -9.34 -3.39
N VAL A 98 -5.86 -9.12 -2.08
CA VAL A 98 -5.84 -7.79 -1.48
C VAL A 98 -4.56 -7.62 -0.68
N PHE A 99 -3.85 -6.53 -0.94
CA PHE A 99 -2.63 -6.16 -0.26
C PHE A 99 -2.83 -4.82 0.44
N LEU A 100 -2.50 -4.76 1.72
CA LEU A 100 -2.36 -3.53 2.47
C LEU A 100 -0.90 -3.39 2.84
N THR A 101 -0.33 -2.25 2.53
CA THR A 101 1.06 -1.94 2.87
C THR A 101 1.10 -0.71 3.76
N CYS A 102 2.02 -0.71 4.71
CA CYS A 102 2.26 0.42 5.60
C CYS A 102 3.65 0.30 6.23
N ASN A 103 4.13 1.40 6.76
CA ASN A 103 5.27 1.38 7.67
C ASN A 103 4.82 0.84 9.04
N ALA A 104 5.77 0.36 9.85
CA ALA A 104 5.53 -0.08 11.21
C ALA A 104 5.37 1.13 12.16
N LEU A 105 4.28 1.88 12.00
CA LEU A 105 4.05 3.12 12.73
C LEU A 105 3.32 2.87 14.05
N GLU A 106 2.15 2.30 13.98
CA GLU A 106 1.30 2.06 15.14
C GLU A 106 0.65 0.68 15.09
N ALA A 107 0.83 -0.07 16.17
CA ALA A 107 0.24 -1.41 16.30
C ALA A 107 -1.27 -1.36 16.54
N TYR A 108 -1.77 -0.30 17.16
CA TYR A 108 -3.20 -0.10 17.43
C TYR A 108 -3.80 0.84 16.38
N ASN A 109 -4.21 0.28 15.26
CA ASN A 109 -4.83 1.03 14.18
C ASN A 109 -6.21 0.42 13.84
N PRO A 110 -7.08 1.14 13.13
CA PRO A 110 -8.44 0.67 12.83
C PRO A 110 -8.49 -0.66 12.07
N TYR A 111 -7.48 -0.96 11.25
CA TYR A 111 -7.42 -2.21 10.49
C TYR A 111 -7.04 -3.40 11.37
N ALA A 112 -6.04 -3.22 12.24
CA ALA A 112 -5.65 -4.25 13.19
C ALA A 112 -6.80 -4.58 14.16
N ILE A 113 -7.49 -3.57 14.66
CA ILE A 113 -8.64 -3.74 15.53
C ILE A 113 -9.79 -4.45 14.81
N LYS A 114 -10.11 -4.01 13.58
CA LYS A 114 -11.23 -4.56 12.80
C LYS A 114 -11.06 -6.04 12.48
N TRP A 115 -9.83 -6.47 12.21
CA TRP A 115 -9.52 -7.84 11.79
C TRP A 115 -8.88 -8.69 12.89
N ASP A 116 -8.87 -8.19 14.14
CA ASP A 116 -8.26 -8.86 15.28
C ASP A 116 -6.82 -9.32 15.00
N LEU A 117 -6.02 -8.41 14.41
CA LEU A 117 -4.64 -8.68 14.10
C LEU A 117 -3.78 -8.36 15.32
N GLN A 118 -3.11 -9.37 15.84
CA GLN A 118 -2.09 -9.16 16.87
C GLN A 118 -0.77 -8.86 16.19
N ILE A 119 -0.33 -7.61 16.28
CA ILE A 119 0.92 -7.16 15.71
C ILE A 119 2.01 -7.31 16.79
N PRO A 120 2.96 -8.27 16.67
CA PRO A 120 4.09 -8.37 17.58
C PRO A 120 5.00 -7.14 17.45
N ARG A 121 5.64 -6.78 18.56
CA ARG A 121 6.50 -5.61 18.63
C ARG A 121 7.91 -5.84 18.07
N ASP A 122 8.30 -7.09 17.88
CA ASP A 122 9.66 -7.47 17.48
C ASP A 122 9.68 -8.65 16.51
N GLY A 123 10.70 -8.65 15.67
CA GLY A 123 11.01 -9.72 14.75
C GLY A 123 10.20 -9.70 13.44
N ALA A 124 10.75 -10.34 12.42
CA ALA A 124 10.04 -10.61 11.17
C ALA A 124 9.21 -11.88 11.33
N TYR A 125 7.95 -11.83 10.93
CA TYR A 125 7.05 -12.97 11.04
C TYR A 125 5.97 -12.94 9.97
N ILE A 126 5.42 -14.13 9.72
CA ILE A 126 4.20 -14.30 8.94
C ILE A 126 3.18 -14.97 9.84
N ARG A 127 2.04 -14.34 10.03
CA ARG A 127 0.93 -14.91 10.77
C ARG A 127 -0.31 -14.97 9.89
N VAL A 128 -0.91 -16.13 9.81
CA VAL A 128 -2.17 -16.32 9.07
C VAL A 128 -3.29 -16.48 10.09
N SER A 129 -4.25 -15.57 10.06
CA SER A 129 -5.46 -15.67 10.87
C SER A 129 -6.38 -16.79 10.36
N PRO A 130 -7.35 -17.25 11.17
CA PRO A 130 -8.38 -18.18 10.69
C PRO A 130 -9.15 -17.68 9.47
N ASN A 131 -9.24 -16.36 9.30
CA ASN A 131 -9.91 -15.71 8.17
C ASN A 131 -9.02 -15.56 6.93
N ARG A 132 -7.88 -16.26 6.87
CA ARG A 132 -6.90 -16.21 5.77
C ARG A 132 -6.25 -14.83 5.56
N ILE A 133 -6.25 -13.97 6.57
CA ILE A 133 -5.48 -12.73 6.54
C ILE A 133 -4.06 -13.06 6.98
N ALA A 134 -3.10 -12.83 6.10
CA ALA A 134 -1.68 -12.97 6.41
C ALA A 134 -1.12 -11.61 6.80
N LEU A 135 -0.60 -11.50 8.00
CA LEU A 135 0.20 -10.35 8.42
C LEU A 135 1.67 -10.70 8.22
N VAL A 136 2.34 -9.87 7.42
CA VAL A 136 3.76 -10.06 7.12
C VAL A 136 4.51 -8.81 7.57
N TYR A 137 5.40 -8.99 8.53
CA TYR A 137 6.31 -7.94 8.97
C TYR A 137 7.70 -8.20 8.40
N PHE A 138 8.20 -7.25 7.63
CA PHE A 138 9.52 -7.33 7.02
C PHE A 138 10.52 -6.56 7.87
N ARG A 139 11.58 -7.26 8.29
CA ARG A 139 12.76 -6.58 8.84
C ARG A 139 13.52 -5.91 7.69
N VAL A 140 13.82 -4.63 7.86
CA VAL A 140 14.65 -3.91 6.89
C VAL A 140 16.06 -4.52 6.89
N PRO A 141 16.63 -4.90 5.74
CA PRO A 141 18.00 -5.41 5.67
C PRO A 141 19.01 -4.40 6.20
N GLN A 142 20.00 -4.89 6.97
CA GLN A 142 21.02 -4.02 7.57
C GLN A 142 21.80 -3.22 6.52
N GLU A 143 22.07 -3.82 5.37
CA GLU A 143 22.73 -3.18 4.23
C GLU A 143 21.95 -1.95 3.73
N PHE A 144 20.63 -2.03 3.69
CA PHE A 144 19.79 -0.92 3.30
C PHE A 144 19.84 0.22 4.33
N ILE A 145 19.78 -0.12 5.63
CA ILE A 145 19.89 0.86 6.72
C ILE A 145 21.23 1.59 6.64
N GLU A 146 22.31 0.85 6.44
CA GLU A 146 23.65 1.42 6.31
C GLU A 146 23.80 2.29 5.06
N ALA A 147 23.28 1.85 3.93
CA ALA A 147 23.26 2.64 2.71
C ALA A 147 22.55 3.98 2.91
N ARG A 148 21.38 3.98 3.56
CA ARG A 148 20.64 5.22 3.88
C ARG A 148 21.40 6.11 4.86
N LYS A 149 21.99 5.56 5.92
CA LYS A 149 22.80 6.31 6.90
C LYS A 149 24.01 6.98 6.24
N ASN A 150 24.57 6.38 5.20
CA ASN A 150 25.73 6.92 4.48
C ASN A 150 25.40 8.06 3.50
N THR A 151 24.13 8.33 3.20
CA THR A 151 23.72 9.51 2.42
C THR A 151 23.99 10.80 3.19
N LEU A 152 24.05 11.95 2.49
CA LEU A 152 24.20 13.25 3.15
C LEU A 152 23.07 13.52 4.15
N PHE A 153 21.85 13.26 3.76
CA PHE A 153 20.68 13.38 4.65
C PHE A 153 20.76 12.38 5.81
N GLY A 154 21.08 11.12 5.54
CA GLY A 154 21.22 10.10 6.57
C GLY A 154 22.24 10.46 7.64
N LYS A 155 23.38 11.01 7.25
CA LYS A 155 24.40 11.51 8.20
C LYS A 155 23.89 12.69 9.06
N ALA A 156 23.09 13.55 8.49
CA ALA A 156 22.52 14.69 9.21
C ALA A 156 21.48 14.29 10.27
N VAL A 157 20.75 13.20 10.04
CA VAL A 157 19.64 12.75 10.91
C VAL A 157 19.94 11.46 11.69
N SER A 158 21.13 10.87 11.53
CA SER A 158 21.48 9.55 12.10
C SER A 158 21.41 9.47 13.62
N GLU A 159 21.56 10.59 14.32
CA GLU A 159 21.50 10.67 15.79
C GLU A 159 20.09 11.00 16.32
N LEU A 160 19.11 11.22 15.42
CA LEU A 160 17.74 11.52 15.78
C LEU A 160 16.91 10.24 15.89
N ASP A 161 15.89 10.25 16.73
CA ASP A 161 14.90 9.15 16.84
C ASP A 161 14.22 8.85 15.51
N TYR A 162 14.09 9.87 14.67
CA TYR A 162 13.62 9.76 13.28
C TYR A 162 14.39 8.70 12.46
N ALA A 163 15.70 8.55 12.66
CA ALA A 163 16.51 7.58 11.92
C ALA A 163 16.15 6.13 12.26
N ASN A 164 15.82 5.85 13.51
CA ASN A 164 15.42 4.52 13.96
C ASN A 164 14.08 4.12 13.35
N PHE A 165 13.14 5.04 13.31
CA PHE A 165 11.84 4.88 12.69
C PHE A 165 11.96 4.80 11.16
N SER A 166 12.50 5.83 10.51
CA SER A 166 12.50 5.98 9.05
C SER A 166 13.42 4.97 8.33
N PHE A 167 14.53 4.56 8.95
CA PHE A 167 15.47 3.63 8.33
C PHE A 167 15.26 2.19 8.77
N GLY A 168 14.83 1.99 10.02
CA GLY A 168 14.70 0.67 10.64
C GLY A 168 13.31 0.04 10.55
N ASN A 169 12.30 0.78 10.08
CA ASN A 169 10.89 0.36 10.11
C ASN A 169 10.49 -0.20 11.48
N GLN A 170 10.89 0.48 12.55
CA GLN A 170 10.57 0.07 13.92
C GLN A 170 9.27 0.75 14.37
N PHE A 171 8.46 0.01 15.12
CA PHE A 171 7.27 0.59 15.74
C PHE A 171 7.66 1.70 16.70
N VAL A 172 7.04 2.85 16.55
CA VAL A 172 7.12 3.91 17.57
C VAL A 172 6.30 3.42 18.75
N SER A 173 6.96 3.11 19.86
CA SER A 173 6.24 2.71 21.07
C SER A 173 5.54 3.92 21.66
N GLY A 174 4.25 4.07 21.41
CA GLY A 174 3.40 5.08 22.04
C GLY A 174 3.11 4.84 23.53
N ASN A 175 3.99 4.15 24.26
CA ASN A 175 3.80 3.75 25.65
C ASN A 175 4.80 4.37 26.63
N ASP A 176 5.46 5.46 26.28
CA ASP A 176 6.21 6.29 27.22
C ASP A 176 5.43 7.56 27.57
N LEU A 177 4.17 7.38 27.99
CA LEU A 177 3.35 8.34 28.69
C LEU A 177 3.01 7.84 30.08
#